data_de991fb93dfa7615f02d46415f05ec1e
#
_entry.id   de991fb93dfa7615f02d46415f05ec1e
#
_cell.length_a   1.000
_cell.length_b   1.000
_cell.length_c   1.000
_cell.angle_alpha   90.00
_cell.angle_beta   90.00
_cell.angle_gamma   90.00
#
_symmetry.space_group_name_H-M   'P 1'
#
loop_
_entity.id
_entity.type
_entity.pdbx_description
1 polymer ?
#
loop_
_entity_poly.entity_id
_entity_poly.type
_entity_poly.pdbx_seq_one_letter_code
_entity_poly.pdbx_strand_id
1 'polypeptide(L)'
;LGFLVSEDVLGPDGNSMGAFMRCDQGDKPVDHHTLNNIQLPGDNYPGPYGHSGYEVTDSVDDLMAGHYHMKTIDEYYHEWGVGRHLLGSQMYDYWRDTHGFTHEHWTDGDLLDASIPENKASFRDVVMAQYGPETPSTFGVTLPVDQIDKVRAEQPTLPDLIKEMEIAAKKGA
;
A
#
# COMPACT_ATOMS: atom_id res chain seq x y z
N LEU A 1 -6.45 17.94 11.11
CA LEU A 1 -6.87 18.02 9.69
C LEU A 1 -8.30 17.46 9.48
N GLY A 2 -8.97 16.90 10.52
CA GLY A 2 -10.32 16.36 10.39
C GLY A 2 -10.38 14.95 9.81
N PHE A 3 -9.30 14.18 9.93
CA PHE A 3 -9.30 12.75 9.60
C PHE A 3 -9.57 11.90 10.85
N LEU A 4 -10.21 10.76 10.65
CA LEU A 4 -10.33 9.69 11.63
C LEU A 4 -9.32 8.59 11.29
N VAL A 5 -8.75 7.97 12.31
CA VAL A 5 -7.87 6.80 12.11
C VAL A 5 -8.74 5.58 11.83
N SER A 6 -8.45 4.88 10.76
CA SER A 6 -9.03 3.58 10.44
C SER A 6 -8.16 2.46 10.99
N GLU A 7 -6.86 2.53 10.73
CA GLU A 7 -5.86 1.58 11.23
C GLU A 7 -4.68 2.33 11.85
N ASP A 8 -4.36 2.04 13.12
CA ASP A 8 -3.09 2.40 13.75
C ASP A 8 -2.08 1.28 13.46
N VAL A 9 -1.03 1.60 12.71
CA VAL A 9 -0.04 0.62 12.25
C VAL A 9 1.07 0.49 13.28
N LEU A 10 1.21 -0.70 13.84
CA LEU A 10 2.19 -1.00 14.89
C LEU A 10 3.45 -1.66 14.34
N GLY A 11 4.59 -1.15 14.78
CA GLY A 11 5.89 -1.76 14.53
C GLY A 11 6.13 -3.04 15.35
N PRO A 12 7.27 -3.71 15.12
CA PRO A 12 7.64 -4.92 15.86
C PRO A 12 7.80 -4.72 17.37
N ASP A 13 8.05 -3.49 17.81
CA ASP A 13 8.16 -3.08 19.22
C ASP A 13 6.81 -2.70 19.86
N GLY A 14 5.72 -2.78 19.09
CA GLY A 14 4.37 -2.43 19.52
C GLY A 14 4.07 -0.93 19.53
N ASN A 15 5.02 -0.09 19.10
CA ASN A 15 4.80 1.35 18.97
C ASN A 15 4.15 1.67 17.61
N SER A 16 3.34 2.75 17.57
CA SER A 16 2.77 3.23 16.33
C SER A 16 3.87 3.70 15.36
N MET A 17 3.80 3.22 14.14
CA MET A 17 4.65 3.61 13.01
C MET A 17 3.90 4.49 12.01
N GLY A 18 2.59 4.65 12.16
CA GLY A 18 1.79 5.42 11.24
C GLY A 18 0.33 5.01 11.25
N ALA A 19 -0.44 5.54 10.32
CA ALA A 19 -1.86 5.27 10.27
C ALA A 19 -2.43 5.33 8.85
N PHE A 20 -3.50 4.56 8.64
CA PHE A 20 -4.47 4.77 7.58
C PHE A 20 -5.59 5.64 8.10
N MET A 21 -5.95 6.69 7.36
CA MET A 21 -6.87 7.72 7.84
C MET A 21 -7.94 8.02 6.79
N ARG A 22 -9.20 8.06 7.24
CA ARG A 22 -10.37 8.39 6.42
C ARG A 22 -10.88 9.80 6.71
N CYS A 23 -11.62 10.37 5.76
CA CYS A 23 -12.34 11.62 5.99
C CYS A 23 -13.47 11.43 7.03
N ASP A 24 -13.63 12.38 7.94
CA ASP A 24 -14.79 12.42 8.83
C ASP A 24 -15.99 13.04 8.08
N GLN A 25 -16.96 12.20 7.74
CA GLN A 25 -18.23 12.59 7.12
C GLN A 25 -19.44 12.26 8.03
N GLY A 26 -19.20 12.09 9.33
CA GLY A 26 -20.24 11.70 10.28
C GLY A 26 -20.76 10.29 10.01
N ASP A 27 -22.07 10.17 9.81
CA ASP A 27 -22.76 8.89 9.54
C ASP A 27 -22.71 8.44 8.06
N LYS A 28 -22.10 9.25 7.21
CA LYS A 28 -21.91 8.88 5.79
C LYS A 28 -20.67 7.99 5.65
N PRO A 29 -20.83 6.75 5.12
CA PRO A 29 -19.69 5.90 4.84
C PRO A 29 -18.74 6.53 3.81
N VAL A 30 -17.44 6.39 4.04
CA VAL A 30 -16.34 6.82 3.19
C VAL A 30 -15.33 5.71 3.07
N ASP A 31 -14.41 5.81 2.13
CA ASP A 31 -13.34 4.84 1.93
C ASP A 31 -12.55 4.59 3.20
N HIS A 32 -12.07 3.37 3.34
CA HIS A 32 -11.21 2.95 4.45
C HIS A 32 -10.10 3.97 4.74
N HIS A 33 -9.50 4.53 3.72
CA HIS A 33 -8.53 5.61 3.88
C HIS A 33 -8.45 6.54 2.66
N THR A 34 -8.27 7.81 2.96
CA THR A 34 -7.95 8.87 1.99
C THR A 34 -6.48 9.24 2.06
N LEU A 35 -5.86 9.04 3.22
CA LEU A 35 -4.46 9.35 3.48
C LEU A 35 -3.85 8.23 4.31
N ASN A 36 -2.65 7.81 3.92
CA ASN A 36 -1.79 7.03 4.81
C ASN A 36 -0.46 7.76 5.05
N ASN A 37 0.10 7.52 6.22
CA ASN A 37 1.44 8.00 6.57
C ASN A 37 2.08 6.92 7.44
N ILE A 38 3.14 6.30 6.94
CA ILE A 38 3.83 5.20 7.62
C ILE A 38 5.31 5.51 7.65
N GLN A 39 5.88 5.49 8.85
CA GLN A 39 7.31 5.64 9.06
C GLN A 39 8.02 4.33 8.69
N LEU A 40 8.78 4.36 7.60
CA LEU A 40 9.64 3.25 7.26
C LEU A 40 10.88 3.22 8.17
N PRO A 41 11.42 2.01 8.46
CA PRO A 41 12.66 1.91 9.22
C PRO A 41 13.84 2.58 8.51
N GLY A 42 14.63 3.36 9.25
CA GLY A 42 15.82 4.06 8.75
C GLY A 42 15.76 5.57 8.95
N ASP A 43 16.86 6.24 8.66
CA ASP A 43 17.06 7.69 8.89
C ASP A 43 16.58 8.58 7.72
N ASN A 44 15.77 8.04 6.82
CA ASN A 44 15.28 8.77 5.64
C ASN A 44 14.14 9.73 6.03
N TYR A 45 14.48 10.97 6.32
CA TYR A 45 13.50 12.03 6.49
C TYR A 45 13.85 13.23 5.60
N PRO A 46 12.88 13.78 4.85
CA PRO A 46 11.51 13.28 4.65
C PRO A 46 11.49 11.94 3.94
N GLY A 47 10.56 11.08 4.34
CA GLY A 47 10.35 9.78 3.69
C GLY A 47 9.96 9.93 2.21
N PRO A 48 10.12 8.88 1.42
CA PRO A 48 9.71 8.88 0.02
C PRO A 48 8.19 9.08 -0.09
N TYR A 49 7.76 9.68 -1.18
CA TYR A 49 6.37 9.65 -1.59
C TYR A 49 5.98 8.21 -1.93
N GLY A 50 4.92 7.69 -1.31
CA GLY A 50 4.46 6.33 -1.54
C GLY A 50 3.80 6.18 -2.91
N HIS A 51 2.54 6.56 -3.01
CA HIS A 51 1.76 6.52 -4.25
C HIS A 51 0.53 7.42 -4.17
N SER A 52 -0.11 7.67 -5.31
CA SER A 52 -1.48 8.18 -5.40
C SER A 52 -2.43 7.06 -5.78
N GLY A 53 -3.57 6.96 -5.08
CA GLY A 53 -4.65 6.04 -5.41
C GLY A 53 -5.79 6.73 -6.16
N TYR A 54 -6.34 6.03 -7.15
CA TYR A 54 -7.49 6.46 -7.96
C TYR A 54 -8.53 5.35 -7.98
N GLU A 55 -9.71 5.64 -7.46
CA GLU A 55 -10.84 4.72 -7.59
C GLU A 55 -11.29 4.66 -9.06
N VAL A 56 -11.41 3.45 -9.57
CA VAL A 56 -11.88 3.18 -10.94
C VAL A 56 -13.29 2.61 -10.85
N THR A 57 -14.30 3.40 -10.69
CA THR A 57 -15.69 2.98 -10.54
C THR A 57 -15.91 1.79 -9.57
N ASP A 58 -17.12 1.47 -9.16
CA ASP A 58 -17.43 0.30 -8.32
C ASP A 58 -17.46 -1.00 -9.15
N SER A 59 -16.40 -1.25 -9.92
CA SER A 59 -16.38 -2.37 -10.87
C SER A 59 -15.00 -3.02 -10.97
N VAL A 60 -14.95 -4.28 -10.55
CA VAL A 60 -13.78 -5.15 -10.77
C VAL A 60 -13.51 -5.33 -12.26
N ASP A 61 -14.58 -5.36 -13.09
CA ASP A 61 -14.44 -5.49 -14.55
C ASP A 61 -13.72 -4.28 -15.14
N ASP A 62 -13.99 -3.06 -14.66
CA ASP A 62 -13.31 -1.85 -15.10
C ASP A 62 -11.85 -1.82 -14.65
N LEU A 63 -11.55 -2.26 -13.43
CA LEU A 63 -10.18 -2.41 -12.95
C LEU A 63 -9.40 -3.38 -13.87
N MET A 64 -9.99 -4.52 -14.19
CA MET A 64 -9.36 -5.53 -15.06
C MET A 64 -9.22 -5.04 -16.51
N ALA A 65 -10.21 -4.34 -17.04
CA ALA A 65 -10.12 -3.73 -18.37
C ALA A 65 -8.99 -2.69 -18.41
N GLY A 66 -8.87 -1.85 -17.37
CA GLY A 66 -7.78 -0.91 -17.18
C GLY A 66 -6.42 -1.61 -17.12
N HIS A 67 -6.30 -2.67 -16.33
CA HIS A 67 -5.08 -3.48 -16.24
C HIS A 67 -4.60 -3.96 -17.62
N TYR A 68 -5.49 -4.59 -18.38
CA TYR A 68 -5.12 -5.08 -19.72
C TYR A 68 -4.82 -3.95 -20.69
N HIS A 69 -5.51 -2.82 -20.60
CA HIS A 69 -5.21 -1.65 -21.41
C HIS A 69 -3.81 -1.10 -21.09
N MET A 70 -3.49 -0.90 -19.81
CA MET A 70 -2.18 -0.40 -19.37
C MET A 70 -1.03 -1.28 -19.83
N LYS A 71 -1.23 -2.61 -19.91
CA LYS A 71 -0.22 -3.55 -20.43
C LYS A 71 0.08 -3.38 -21.92
N THR A 72 -0.71 -2.62 -22.67
CA THR A 72 -0.45 -2.28 -24.08
C THR A 72 0.38 -1.01 -24.25
N ILE A 73 0.72 -0.33 -23.16
CA ILE A 73 1.43 0.95 -23.16
C ILE A 73 2.84 0.72 -22.62
N ASP A 74 3.82 0.72 -23.50
CA ASP A 74 5.22 0.38 -23.16
C ASP A 74 5.90 1.38 -22.22
N GLU A 75 5.37 2.62 -22.13
CA GLU A 75 5.93 3.66 -21.26
C GLU A 75 5.66 3.46 -19.76
N TYR A 76 4.68 2.60 -19.40
CA TYR A 76 4.31 2.35 -18.02
C TYR A 76 4.81 0.99 -17.56
N TYR A 77 5.24 0.92 -16.30
CA TYR A 77 5.73 -0.31 -15.71
C TYR A 77 4.73 -0.85 -14.69
N HIS A 78 4.33 -2.11 -14.84
CA HIS A 78 3.45 -2.77 -13.87
C HIS A 78 4.21 -3.09 -12.59
N GLU A 79 3.87 -2.39 -11.50
CA GLU A 79 4.57 -2.51 -10.23
C GLU A 79 4.08 -3.71 -9.41
N TRP A 80 2.77 -3.79 -9.18
CA TRP A 80 2.20 -4.81 -8.30
C TRP A 80 0.70 -4.96 -8.54
N GLY A 81 0.19 -6.18 -8.55
CA GLY A 81 -1.25 -6.47 -8.73
C GLY A 81 -1.47 -7.52 -9.85
N VAL A 82 -2.69 -7.82 -10.18
CA VAL A 82 -3.92 -7.42 -9.50
C VAL A 82 -4.10 -8.29 -8.26
N GLY A 83 -4.57 -7.70 -7.17
CA GLY A 83 -4.79 -8.42 -5.93
C GLY A 83 -5.84 -7.73 -5.05
N ARG A 84 -6.03 -8.24 -3.83
CA ARG A 84 -6.91 -7.63 -2.82
C ARG A 84 -6.13 -7.41 -1.54
N HIS A 85 -6.09 -6.17 -1.07
CA HIS A 85 -5.42 -5.82 0.19
C HIS A 85 -6.01 -6.55 1.39
N LEU A 86 -5.16 -6.81 2.39
CA LEU A 86 -5.62 -7.34 3.67
C LEU A 86 -6.36 -6.26 4.47
N LEU A 87 -5.81 -5.03 4.50
CA LEU A 87 -6.41 -3.88 5.18
C LEU A 87 -7.26 -3.08 4.17
N GLY A 88 -8.48 -2.72 4.56
CA GLY A 88 -9.40 -1.97 3.72
C GLY A 88 -10.00 -2.71 2.54
N SER A 89 -9.60 -3.97 2.32
CA SER A 89 -10.16 -4.90 1.31
C SER A 89 -10.19 -4.39 -0.14
N GLN A 90 -9.51 -3.29 -0.47
CA GLN A 90 -9.50 -2.78 -1.85
C GLN A 90 -8.86 -3.77 -2.81
N MET A 91 -9.49 -3.98 -3.95
CA MET A 91 -8.85 -4.55 -5.13
C MET A 91 -7.88 -3.51 -5.69
N TYR A 92 -6.64 -3.91 -5.98
CA TYR A 92 -5.58 -2.99 -6.37
C TYR A 92 -4.84 -3.41 -7.64
N ASP A 93 -4.30 -2.41 -8.33
CA ASP A 93 -3.40 -2.56 -9.48
C ASP A 93 -2.45 -1.35 -9.54
N TYR A 94 -1.16 -1.59 -9.24
CA TYR A 94 -0.15 -0.54 -9.14
C TYR A 94 0.70 -0.44 -10.40
N TRP A 95 0.86 0.79 -10.86
CA TRP A 95 1.64 1.13 -12.05
C TRP A 95 2.63 2.24 -11.76
N ARG A 96 3.78 2.21 -12.41
CA ARG A 96 4.71 3.33 -12.40
C ARG A 96 4.59 4.12 -13.70
N ASP A 97 4.63 5.44 -13.54
CA ASP A 97 4.72 6.35 -14.67
C ASP A 97 6.16 6.44 -15.21
N THR A 98 6.35 7.24 -16.25
CA THR A 98 7.66 7.46 -16.91
C THR A 98 8.70 8.13 -16.01
N HIS A 99 8.29 8.70 -14.87
CA HIS A 99 9.17 9.31 -13.87
C HIS A 99 9.47 8.39 -12.69
N GLY A 100 8.86 7.19 -12.65
CA GLY A 100 9.01 6.20 -11.60
C GLY A 100 8.09 6.41 -10.39
N PHE A 101 7.14 7.33 -10.45
CA PHE A 101 6.11 7.46 -9.42
C PHE A 101 5.07 6.37 -9.52
N THR A 102 4.66 5.85 -8.38
CA THR A 102 3.66 4.80 -8.30
C THR A 102 2.25 5.39 -8.23
N HIS A 103 1.35 4.81 -9.01
CA HIS A 103 -0.07 5.10 -9.04
C HIS A 103 -0.85 3.80 -8.82
N GLU A 104 -1.87 3.86 -7.99
CA GLU A 104 -2.77 2.74 -7.71
C GLU A 104 -4.11 2.98 -8.41
N HIS A 105 -4.56 2.02 -9.18
CA HIS A 105 -5.97 1.90 -9.55
C HIS A 105 -6.62 0.93 -8.57
N TRP A 106 -7.73 1.33 -7.94
CA TRP A 106 -8.40 0.50 -6.96
C TRP A 106 -9.92 0.57 -7.08
N THR A 107 -10.59 -0.44 -6.52
CA THR A 107 -12.06 -0.53 -6.43
C THR A 107 -12.48 -1.46 -5.30
N ASP A 108 -13.78 -1.49 -5.00
CA ASP A 108 -14.40 -2.46 -4.08
C ASP A 108 -13.72 -2.50 -2.70
N GLY A 109 -13.47 -1.31 -2.13
CA GLY A 109 -12.90 -1.16 -0.79
C GLY A 109 -13.94 -1.13 0.32
N ASP A 110 -13.49 -1.35 1.56
CA ASP A 110 -14.34 -1.21 2.73
C ASP A 110 -14.77 0.25 2.93
N LEU A 111 -16.04 0.46 3.24
CA LEU A 111 -16.60 1.75 3.57
C LEU A 111 -16.86 1.86 5.07
N LEU A 112 -16.36 2.92 5.70
CA LEU A 112 -16.43 3.16 7.14
C LEU A 112 -17.06 4.52 7.43
N ASP A 113 -17.95 4.59 8.40
CA ASP A 113 -18.47 5.85 8.94
C ASP A 113 -17.74 6.26 10.24
N ALA A 114 -18.09 7.41 10.81
CA ALA A 114 -17.43 7.93 12.00
C ALA A 114 -17.70 7.10 13.27
N SER A 115 -18.68 6.20 13.29
CA SER A 115 -18.98 5.34 14.44
C SER A 115 -18.04 4.15 14.55
N ILE A 116 -17.34 3.78 13.48
CA ILE A 116 -16.40 2.67 13.47
C ILE A 116 -15.12 3.10 14.19
N PRO A 117 -14.73 2.44 15.28
CA PRO A 117 -13.52 2.77 16.01
C PRO A 117 -12.26 2.45 15.20
N GLU A 118 -11.14 3.08 15.58
CA GLU A 118 -9.83 2.68 15.05
C GLU A 118 -9.53 1.22 15.36
N ASN A 119 -8.89 0.56 14.43
CA ASN A 119 -8.34 -0.78 14.60
C ASN A 119 -6.81 -0.71 14.70
N LYS A 120 -6.16 -1.78 15.16
CA LYS A 120 -4.71 -1.92 15.23
C LYS A 120 -4.25 -2.99 14.28
N ALA A 121 -3.35 -2.62 13.39
CA ALA A 121 -2.75 -3.52 12.42
C ALA A 121 -1.23 -3.62 12.65
N SER A 122 -0.63 -4.73 12.30
CA SER A 122 0.82 -4.81 12.27
C SER A 122 1.37 -4.21 10.98
N PHE A 123 2.64 -3.76 11.00
CA PHE A 123 3.30 -3.30 9.78
C PHE A 123 3.31 -4.37 8.68
N ARG A 124 3.33 -5.65 9.06
CA ARG A 124 3.23 -6.76 8.13
C ARG A 124 1.91 -6.77 7.38
N ASP A 125 0.80 -6.46 8.06
CA ASP A 125 -0.54 -6.50 7.45
C ASP A 125 -0.69 -5.45 6.34
N VAL A 126 0.07 -4.33 6.41
CA VAL A 126 0.08 -3.26 5.40
C VAL A 126 0.51 -3.77 4.01
N VAL A 127 1.44 -4.72 3.99
CA VAL A 127 2.00 -5.26 2.74
C VAL A 127 1.47 -6.64 2.39
N MET A 128 0.48 -7.13 3.14
CA MET A 128 -0.16 -8.42 2.86
C MET A 128 -1.39 -8.25 1.99
N ALA A 129 -1.65 -9.26 1.19
CA ALA A 129 -2.86 -9.37 0.38
C ALA A 129 -3.67 -10.60 0.80
N GLN A 130 -4.99 -10.51 0.69
CA GLN A 130 -5.88 -11.67 0.84
C GLN A 130 -5.62 -12.68 -0.29
N TYR A 131 -5.37 -12.16 -1.48
CA TYR A 131 -4.90 -12.89 -2.66
C TYR A 131 -4.22 -11.92 -3.63
N GLY A 132 -3.41 -12.45 -4.52
CA GLY A 132 -2.62 -11.71 -5.49
C GLY A 132 -1.13 -12.03 -5.40
N PRO A 133 -0.29 -11.36 -6.18
CA PRO A 133 1.16 -11.52 -6.10
C PRO A 133 1.72 -10.95 -4.79
N GLU A 134 2.86 -11.46 -4.34
CA GLU A 134 3.60 -10.90 -3.21
C GLU A 134 4.06 -9.47 -3.53
N THR A 135 4.10 -8.63 -2.49
CA THR A 135 4.53 -7.25 -2.61
C THR A 135 6.01 -7.18 -3.02
N PRO A 136 6.35 -6.57 -4.14
CA PRO A 136 7.74 -6.49 -4.60
C PRO A 136 8.58 -5.62 -3.67
N SER A 137 9.87 -5.90 -3.57
CA SER A 137 10.84 -5.14 -2.77
C SER A 137 10.99 -3.68 -3.21
N THR A 138 10.58 -3.37 -4.41
CA THR A 138 10.59 -2.01 -4.98
C THR A 138 9.39 -1.16 -4.58
N PHE A 139 8.36 -1.76 -3.96
CA PHE A 139 7.15 -1.04 -3.57
C PHE A 139 7.44 0.03 -2.51
N GLY A 140 6.88 1.21 -2.70
CA GLY A 140 7.11 2.36 -1.80
C GLY A 140 8.45 3.08 -2.01
N VAL A 141 9.25 2.68 -3.00
CA VAL A 141 10.54 3.31 -3.32
C VAL A 141 10.46 3.97 -4.70
N THR A 142 10.81 5.24 -4.80
CA THR A 142 10.93 5.90 -6.11
C THR A 142 12.21 5.46 -6.79
N LEU A 143 12.10 4.74 -7.90
CA LEU A 143 13.21 4.24 -8.71
C LEU A 143 12.98 4.57 -10.17
N PRO A 144 14.04 4.90 -10.94
CA PRO A 144 13.97 4.90 -12.40
C PRO A 144 13.50 3.54 -12.92
N VAL A 145 12.62 3.55 -13.93
CA VAL A 145 11.98 2.32 -14.45
C VAL A 145 13.01 1.31 -14.93
N ASP A 146 14.09 1.76 -15.56
CA ASP A 146 15.18 0.92 -16.08
C ASP A 146 16.01 0.22 -14.98
N GLN A 147 15.83 0.58 -13.70
CA GLN A 147 16.52 -0.03 -12.57
C GLN A 147 15.67 -1.04 -11.80
N ILE A 148 14.36 -1.07 -12.03
CA ILE A 148 13.41 -1.87 -11.23
C ILE A 148 13.73 -3.37 -11.31
N ASP A 149 13.87 -3.90 -12.52
CA ASP A 149 14.13 -5.34 -12.71
C ASP A 149 15.44 -5.78 -12.07
N LYS A 150 16.46 -4.92 -12.11
CA LYS A 150 17.73 -5.19 -11.47
C LYS A 150 17.58 -5.24 -9.94
N VAL A 151 16.89 -4.27 -9.34
CA VAL A 151 16.66 -4.25 -7.91
C VAL A 151 15.86 -5.46 -7.45
N ARG A 152 14.80 -5.83 -8.17
CA ARG A 152 13.99 -7.01 -7.87
C ARG A 152 14.76 -8.33 -7.96
N ALA A 153 15.70 -8.41 -8.87
CA ALA A 153 16.55 -9.61 -9.01
C ALA A 153 17.57 -9.77 -7.86
N GLU A 154 17.94 -8.67 -7.20
CA GLU A 154 18.99 -8.65 -6.17
C GLU A 154 18.44 -8.60 -4.74
N GLN A 155 17.16 -8.25 -4.54
CA GLN A 155 16.58 -8.02 -3.22
C GLN A 155 15.39 -8.95 -2.93
N PRO A 156 15.20 -9.37 -1.67
CA PRO A 156 14.04 -10.15 -1.28
C PRO A 156 12.74 -9.33 -1.43
N THR A 157 11.62 -10.01 -1.39
CA THR A 157 10.30 -9.36 -1.33
C THR A 157 10.14 -8.59 -0.03
N LEU A 158 9.20 -7.63 0.03
CA LEU A 158 8.93 -6.88 1.27
C LEU A 158 8.51 -7.78 2.43
N PRO A 159 7.66 -8.82 2.27
CA PRO A 159 7.35 -9.77 3.33
C PRO A 159 8.57 -10.45 3.93
N ASP A 160 9.57 -10.79 3.12
CA ASP A 160 10.80 -11.41 3.59
C ASP A 160 11.64 -10.41 4.41
N LEU A 161 11.78 -9.17 3.96
CA LEU A 161 12.48 -8.11 4.69
C LEU A 161 11.83 -7.84 6.05
N ILE A 162 10.51 -7.77 6.12
CA ILE A 162 9.78 -7.58 7.38
C ILE A 162 10.02 -8.75 8.33
N LYS A 163 9.99 -9.97 7.85
CA LYS A 163 10.28 -11.16 8.64
C LYS A 163 11.71 -11.15 9.21
N GLU A 164 12.69 -10.72 8.44
CA GLU A 164 14.06 -10.56 8.90
C GLU A 164 14.17 -9.50 10.02
N MET A 165 13.46 -8.37 9.87
CA MET A 165 13.39 -7.31 10.89
C MET A 165 12.75 -7.81 12.19
N GLU A 166 11.64 -8.55 12.12
CA GLU A 166 10.99 -9.15 13.29
C GLU A 166 11.89 -10.13 14.02
N ILE A 167 12.68 -10.93 13.28
CA ILE A 167 13.65 -11.84 13.85
C ILE A 167 14.79 -11.08 14.54
N ALA A 168 15.28 -10.00 13.93
CA ALA A 168 16.32 -9.16 14.50
C ALA A 168 15.87 -8.47 15.78
N ALA A 169 14.66 -7.92 15.82
CA ALA A 169 14.07 -7.30 16.99
C ALA A 169 13.94 -8.27 18.18
N LYS A 170 13.54 -9.53 17.92
CA LYS A 170 13.46 -10.57 18.97
C LYS A 170 14.82 -11.03 19.52
N LYS A 171 15.91 -10.84 18.77
CA LYS A 171 17.27 -11.20 19.21
C LYS A 171 17.96 -10.09 20.00
N GLY A 172 17.49 -8.85 19.86
CA GLY A 172 18.03 -7.67 20.55
C GLY A 172 17.30 -7.31 21.86
N ALA A 173 16.20 -7.99 22.14
CA ALA A 173 15.45 -7.89 23.39
C ALA A 173 15.86 -9.01 24.38
#